data_d18b15811101f474010af0cd60fc6458
#
_entry.id   d18b15811101f474010af0cd60fc6458
#
_cell.length_a   1.000
_cell.length_b   1.000
_cell.length_c   1.000
_cell.angle_alpha   90.00
_cell.angle_beta   90.00
_cell.angle_gamma   90.00
#
_symmetry.space_group_name_H-M   'P 1'
#
loop_
_entity.id
_entity.type
_entity.pdbx_description
1 polymer ?
#
loop_
_entity_poly.entity_id
_entity_poly.type
_entity_poly.pdbx_seq_one_letter_code
_entity_poly.pdbx_strand_id
1 'polypeptide(L)'
;VRIDLVDFRSSGALQVVSHLSFEEIVSKLFTPISIGNLKLTHRVVMAPLTRSRADLPDDVPNDLMVEYYTQRASKGGLIIGEATTISPGARGWLAAPGLYSDKQVAGWKKITAAVHAKKGFMFAQLWHTGRASHVSVTGGPEPVSASVNPDYWNDPDKLTSTPSGWVQPSPHRELQIAEIAGIVADYRKAAVRAKQAGFDGVELHAANGYLIDQFLQNGSNKRTDEYGGSIENRAKLLLEVVDAMTSVWGVDRVGVRIGPDGKWNGMSDSDPKALFTYVAKQLNRFGLAYLHIIEPRVKGNVVVAEGQGPIAAEYLRAIFKGKIVAAGGFEPDTAEAVVAKGDADLVAFGRYFVSNPDLPTRLEQRLPLSDYDRNTFYTFDARGYIDYPAYMAGALAVPSA
;
A
#
# COMPACT_ATOMS: atom_id res chain seq x y z
N VAL A 1 -5.56 -5.45 -37.40
CA VAL A 1 -5.91 -4.91 -38.74
C VAL A 1 -5.22 -5.85 -39.72
N ARG A 2 -6.03 -6.57 -40.54
CA ARG A 2 -5.56 -7.41 -41.64
C ARG A 2 -5.05 -6.52 -42.77
N ILE A 3 -3.86 -6.79 -43.26
CA ILE A 3 -3.32 -6.15 -44.46
C ILE A 3 -3.50 -7.16 -45.60
N ASP A 4 -4.40 -6.85 -46.55
CA ASP A 4 -4.49 -7.58 -47.83
C ASP A 4 -3.45 -7.01 -48.80
N LEU A 5 -2.56 -7.88 -49.25
CA LEU A 5 -1.62 -7.57 -50.33
C LEU A 5 -2.33 -7.61 -51.66
N VAL A 6 -2.49 -6.46 -52.29
CA VAL A 6 -2.95 -6.34 -53.68
C VAL A 6 -1.70 -6.15 -54.56
N ASP A 7 -1.48 -7.10 -55.44
CA ASP A 7 -0.44 -7.06 -56.46
C ASP A 7 -0.84 -6.13 -57.63
N PHE A 8 -0.12 -5.02 -57.81
CA PHE A 8 -0.25 -4.18 -58.96
C PHE A 8 1.09 -4.03 -59.69
N ARG A 9 1.30 -4.86 -60.73
CA ARG A 9 2.30 -4.58 -61.75
C ARG A 9 1.68 -3.70 -62.81
N SER A 10 2.07 -2.42 -62.86
CA SER A 10 2.43 -1.69 -64.09
C SER A 10 2.47 -0.18 -63.84
N SER A 11 3.43 0.43 -64.48
CA SER A 11 3.74 1.86 -64.65
C SER A 11 4.62 2.53 -63.57
N GLY A 12 5.81 2.90 -64.03
CA GLY A 12 6.84 3.57 -63.23
C GLY A 12 6.46 4.97 -62.79
N ALA A 13 6.32 5.10 -61.52
CA ALA A 13 6.53 6.33 -60.77
C ALA A 13 6.96 5.90 -59.35
N LEU A 14 8.21 6.13 -59.01
CA LEU A 14 8.67 6.03 -57.61
C LEU A 14 7.94 7.12 -56.81
N GLN A 15 6.85 6.76 -56.17
CA GLN A 15 6.34 7.56 -55.06
C GLN A 15 7.14 7.22 -53.84
N VAL A 16 7.87 8.21 -53.38
CA VAL A 16 8.50 8.23 -52.05
C VAL A 16 7.41 7.99 -51.00
N VAL A 17 7.34 6.77 -50.49
CA VAL A 17 6.53 6.50 -49.27
C VAL A 17 7.21 7.26 -48.16
N SER A 18 6.63 8.39 -47.77
CA SER A 18 7.06 9.13 -46.61
C SER A 18 7.08 8.18 -45.41
N HIS A 19 8.24 8.08 -44.79
CA HIS A 19 8.39 7.41 -43.52
C HIS A 19 7.39 8.05 -42.52
N LEU A 20 6.31 7.35 -42.20
CA LEU A 20 5.60 7.57 -40.97
C LEU A 20 6.63 7.28 -39.88
N SER A 21 7.14 8.32 -39.27
CA SER A 21 7.89 8.22 -38.03
C SER A 21 6.97 7.53 -37.02
N PHE A 22 7.28 6.31 -36.63
CA PHE A 22 6.79 5.75 -35.40
C PHE A 22 7.32 6.70 -34.31
N GLU A 23 6.53 7.70 -33.90
CA GLU A 23 6.76 8.32 -32.62
C GLU A 23 6.71 7.17 -31.61
N GLU A 24 7.86 6.86 -31.01
CA GLU A 24 7.93 5.97 -29.86
C GLU A 24 6.94 6.55 -28.86
N ILE A 25 5.81 5.88 -28.66
CA ILE A 25 4.84 6.28 -27.63
C ILE A 25 5.54 6.05 -26.30
N VAL A 26 6.15 7.11 -25.76
CA VAL A 26 6.81 7.08 -24.47
C VAL A 26 5.76 6.73 -23.41
N SER A 27 5.93 5.59 -22.77
CA SER A 27 5.03 5.15 -21.70
C SER A 27 4.92 6.21 -20.62
N LYS A 28 3.70 6.57 -20.26
CA LYS A 28 3.43 7.55 -19.17
C LYS A 28 3.94 7.06 -17.82
N LEU A 29 3.95 5.74 -17.58
CA LEU A 29 4.50 5.16 -16.35
C LEU A 29 5.99 5.48 -16.16
N PHE A 30 6.73 5.73 -17.24
CA PHE A 30 8.16 6.03 -17.19
C PHE A 30 8.49 7.51 -17.45
N THR A 31 7.50 8.39 -17.27
CA THR A 31 7.75 9.83 -17.22
C THR A 31 7.99 10.29 -15.78
N PRO A 32 8.95 11.22 -15.55
CA PRO A 32 9.23 11.75 -14.22
C PRO A 32 8.01 12.44 -13.60
N ILE A 33 7.95 12.39 -12.26
CA ILE A 33 6.91 13.08 -11.48
C ILE A 33 7.48 13.52 -10.12
N SER A 34 6.91 14.59 -9.54
CA SER A 34 7.24 15.00 -8.18
C SER A 34 6.13 14.63 -7.20
N ILE A 35 6.51 14.11 -6.03
CA ILE A 35 5.67 13.93 -4.85
C ILE A 35 6.24 14.84 -3.76
N GLY A 36 5.52 15.91 -3.41
CA GLY A 36 6.13 16.96 -2.63
C GLY A 36 7.41 17.44 -3.32
N ASN A 37 8.53 17.44 -2.60
CA ASN A 37 9.85 17.78 -3.13
C ASN A 37 10.70 16.58 -3.59
N LEU A 38 10.16 15.34 -3.56
CA LEU A 38 10.81 14.17 -4.10
C LEU A 38 10.61 14.09 -5.62
N LYS A 39 11.71 13.94 -6.35
CA LYS A 39 11.70 13.79 -7.82
C LYS A 39 11.82 12.32 -8.18
N LEU A 40 10.71 11.70 -8.55
CA LEU A 40 10.68 10.32 -9.03
C LEU A 40 11.01 10.28 -10.53
N THR A 41 11.68 9.23 -10.99
CA THR A 41 12.02 9.04 -12.40
C THR A 41 10.94 8.26 -13.17
N HIS A 42 10.10 7.53 -12.46
CA HIS A 42 8.96 6.78 -12.99
C HIS A 42 7.79 6.77 -12.02
N ARG A 43 6.62 6.33 -12.48
CA ARG A 43 5.36 6.33 -11.73
C ARG A 43 4.98 4.96 -11.16
N VAL A 44 5.86 3.99 -11.28
CA VAL A 44 5.72 2.64 -10.71
C VAL A 44 6.15 2.69 -9.26
N VAL A 45 5.24 2.33 -8.34
CA VAL A 45 5.45 2.33 -6.88
C VAL A 45 5.38 0.91 -6.36
N MET A 46 6.27 0.53 -5.45
CA MET A 46 6.10 -0.70 -4.69
C MET A 46 5.05 -0.48 -3.60
N ALA A 47 3.92 -1.19 -3.69
CA ALA A 47 2.85 -1.14 -2.69
C ALA A 47 3.31 -1.72 -1.35
N PRO A 48 2.72 -1.26 -0.22
CA PRO A 48 2.99 -1.84 1.09
C PRO A 48 2.42 -3.26 1.17
N LEU A 49 3.29 -4.23 1.43
CA LEU A 49 2.97 -5.65 1.50
C LEU A 49 3.54 -6.22 2.79
N THR A 50 2.70 -6.61 3.74
CA THR A 50 3.15 -7.35 4.93
C THR A 50 3.71 -8.70 4.51
N ARG A 51 4.97 -8.99 4.89
CA ARG A 51 5.69 -10.20 4.52
C ARG A 51 6.09 -11.04 5.72
N SER A 52 5.96 -10.51 6.95
CA SER A 52 6.16 -11.26 8.21
C SER A 52 7.56 -11.88 8.34
N ARG A 53 8.62 -11.10 8.16
CA ARG A 53 10.03 -11.55 8.27
C ARG A 53 10.84 -10.82 9.34
N ALA A 54 10.21 -9.95 10.15
CA ALA A 54 10.92 -9.30 11.25
C ALA A 54 11.30 -10.31 12.35
N ASP A 55 12.40 -10.05 13.06
CA ASP A 55 12.90 -10.91 14.13
C ASP A 55 12.00 -10.86 15.36
N LEU A 56 11.62 -12.04 15.85
CA LEU A 56 10.84 -12.21 17.06
C LEU A 56 11.76 -12.25 18.31
N PRO A 57 11.24 -11.90 19.48
CA PRO A 57 9.87 -11.46 19.77
C PRO A 57 9.63 -9.95 19.57
N ASP A 58 10.67 -9.18 19.28
CA ASP A 58 10.65 -7.71 19.30
C ASP A 58 10.25 -7.09 17.95
N ASP A 59 9.86 -7.88 16.93
CA ASP A 59 9.50 -7.45 15.59
C ASP A 59 10.54 -6.50 14.96
N VAL A 60 11.83 -6.85 15.10
CA VAL A 60 12.96 -6.03 14.63
C VAL A 60 13.23 -6.32 13.16
N PRO A 61 13.27 -5.29 12.29
CA PRO A 61 13.72 -5.47 10.91
C PRO A 61 15.15 -6.01 10.85
N ASN A 62 15.39 -7.01 10.00
CA ASN A 62 16.62 -7.78 9.94
C ASN A 62 17.32 -7.72 8.57
N ASP A 63 18.45 -8.40 8.44
CA ASP A 63 19.26 -8.38 7.21
C ASP A 63 18.57 -9.06 6.02
N LEU A 64 17.66 -10.02 6.26
CA LEU A 64 16.81 -10.59 5.21
C LEU A 64 15.88 -9.53 4.59
N MET A 65 15.32 -8.65 5.42
CA MET A 65 14.53 -7.52 4.97
C MET A 65 15.39 -6.46 4.24
N VAL A 66 16.64 -6.26 4.67
CA VAL A 66 17.59 -5.39 3.94
C VAL A 66 17.77 -5.89 2.51
N GLU A 67 18.02 -7.18 2.32
CA GLU A 67 18.18 -7.77 0.99
C GLU A 67 16.91 -7.60 0.14
N TYR A 68 15.75 -7.94 0.70
CA TYR A 68 14.45 -7.84 0.03
C TYR A 68 14.17 -6.45 -0.55
N TYR A 69 14.33 -5.41 0.27
CA TYR A 69 14.08 -4.05 -0.17
C TYR A 69 15.17 -3.53 -1.11
N THR A 70 16.43 -3.95 -0.90
CA THR A 70 17.54 -3.62 -1.81
C THR A 70 17.34 -4.17 -3.23
N GLN A 71 16.85 -5.41 -3.33
CA GLN A 71 16.55 -6.03 -4.64
C GLN A 71 15.48 -5.25 -5.41
N ARG A 72 14.50 -4.64 -4.70
CA ARG A 72 13.34 -3.95 -5.29
C ARG A 72 13.52 -2.45 -5.45
N ALA A 73 14.61 -1.91 -4.92
CA ALA A 73 14.93 -0.51 -5.06
C ALA A 73 15.44 -0.18 -6.46
N SER A 74 14.91 0.87 -7.06
CA SER A 74 15.32 1.42 -8.34
C SER A 74 15.64 2.90 -8.23
N LYS A 75 16.48 3.40 -9.13
CA LYS A 75 16.83 4.83 -9.17
C LYS A 75 15.56 5.67 -9.33
N GLY A 76 15.33 6.59 -8.38
CA GLY A 76 14.15 7.46 -8.38
C GLY A 76 12.81 6.74 -8.22
N GLY A 77 12.81 5.44 -7.89
CA GLY A 77 11.59 4.69 -7.58
C GLY A 77 11.15 4.90 -6.13
N LEU A 78 9.85 4.77 -5.88
CA LEU A 78 9.27 4.85 -4.55
C LEU A 78 8.87 3.45 -4.06
N ILE A 79 9.34 3.10 -2.87
CA ILE A 79 8.89 1.96 -2.09
C ILE A 79 8.03 2.46 -0.93
N ILE A 80 6.79 1.98 -0.80
CA ILE A 80 6.06 2.09 0.45
C ILE A 80 6.31 0.78 1.20
N GLY A 81 7.02 0.87 2.32
CA GLY A 81 7.39 -0.30 3.12
C GLY A 81 6.16 -1.03 3.67
N GLU A 82 6.33 -2.28 4.05
CA GLU A 82 5.26 -3.06 4.66
C GLU A 82 4.66 -2.37 5.90
N ALA A 83 3.40 -2.71 6.20
CA ALA A 83 2.70 -2.16 7.36
C ALA A 83 3.51 -2.39 8.64
N THR A 84 3.79 -1.28 9.34
CA THR A 84 4.73 -1.21 10.45
C THR A 84 4.02 -0.71 11.70
N THR A 85 4.03 -1.50 12.77
CA THR A 85 3.26 -1.24 13.98
C THR A 85 3.83 -0.07 14.78
N ILE A 86 2.93 0.79 15.28
CA ILE A 86 3.27 2.04 15.97
C ILE A 86 3.49 1.87 17.48
N SER A 87 3.02 0.75 18.06
CA SER A 87 3.12 0.44 19.49
C SER A 87 2.92 -1.06 19.71
N PRO A 88 3.25 -1.61 20.90
CA PRO A 88 2.96 -3.01 21.23
C PRO A 88 1.47 -3.37 21.10
N GLY A 89 0.56 -2.49 21.52
CA GLY A 89 -0.89 -2.68 21.41
C GLY A 89 -1.44 -2.60 19.97
N ALA A 90 -0.63 -2.08 19.03
CA ALA A 90 -0.99 -1.99 17.62
C ALA A 90 -0.72 -3.28 16.83
N ARG A 91 -0.03 -4.27 17.42
CA ARG A 91 0.37 -5.53 16.80
C ARG A 91 -0.85 -6.40 16.47
N GLY A 92 -0.80 -7.12 15.38
CA GLY A 92 -1.88 -8.04 14.99
C GLY A 92 -1.43 -9.17 14.08
N TRP A 93 -0.22 -9.06 13.54
CA TRP A 93 0.39 -10.07 12.68
C TRP A 93 1.78 -10.42 13.20
N LEU A 94 2.03 -11.71 13.39
CA LEU A 94 3.31 -12.21 13.85
C LEU A 94 4.42 -11.81 12.87
N ALA A 95 5.55 -11.34 13.42
CA ALA A 95 6.72 -10.90 12.66
C ALA A 95 6.47 -9.78 11.64
N ALA A 96 5.34 -9.04 11.76
CA ALA A 96 5.23 -7.75 11.10
C ALA A 96 6.11 -6.73 11.82
N PRO A 97 6.93 -5.92 11.13
CA PRO A 97 7.90 -5.06 11.79
C PRO A 97 7.24 -3.95 12.61
N GLY A 98 7.93 -3.53 13.66
CA GLY A 98 7.54 -2.37 14.48
C GLY A 98 8.38 -1.13 14.20
N LEU A 99 7.91 0.01 14.75
CA LEU A 99 8.63 1.28 14.73
C LEU A 99 8.39 2.07 16.04
N TYR A 100 8.45 1.36 17.17
CA TYR A 100 8.20 1.89 18.50
C TYR A 100 9.36 1.68 19.49
N SER A 101 10.43 0.99 19.06
CA SER A 101 11.65 0.78 19.86
C SER A 101 12.91 1.22 19.12
N ASP A 102 14.00 1.46 19.85
CA ASP A 102 15.28 1.88 19.27
C ASP A 102 15.93 0.74 18.46
N LYS A 103 15.72 -0.52 18.86
CA LYS A 103 16.15 -1.69 18.07
C LYS A 103 15.49 -1.71 16.69
N GLN A 104 14.18 -1.45 16.64
CA GLN A 104 13.43 -1.40 15.39
C GLN A 104 13.91 -0.24 14.50
N VAL A 105 14.15 0.95 15.07
CA VAL A 105 14.75 2.08 14.36
C VAL A 105 16.10 1.70 13.76
N ALA A 106 16.96 1.02 14.52
CA ALA A 106 18.27 0.58 14.04
C ALA A 106 18.16 -0.43 12.88
N GLY A 107 17.20 -1.36 12.93
CA GLY A 107 16.93 -2.30 11.84
C GLY A 107 16.45 -1.58 10.58
N TRP A 108 15.44 -0.71 10.70
CA TRP A 108 14.95 0.08 9.58
C TRP A 108 16.02 0.99 8.97
N LYS A 109 16.94 1.54 9.77
CA LYS A 109 18.03 2.38 9.29
C LYS A 109 18.95 1.67 8.30
N LYS A 110 19.20 0.37 8.49
CA LYS A 110 19.96 -0.44 7.53
C LYS A 110 19.21 -0.55 6.19
N ILE A 111 17.88 -0.77 6.25
CA ILE A 111 17.02 -0.93 5.07
C ILE A 111 16.96 0.38 4.27
N THR A 112 16.66 1.50 4.92
CA THR A 112 16.58 2.80 4.23
C THR A 112 17.91 3.21 3.61
N ALA A 113 19.02 2.97 4.31
CA ALA A 113 20.37 3.22 3.78
C ALA A 113 20.64 2.38 2.51
N ALA A 114 20.23 1.10 2.49
CA ALA A 114 20.39 0.23 1.33
C ALA A 114 19.53 0.66 0.14
N VAL A 115 18.29 1.10 0.37
CA VAL A 115 17.41 1.68 -0.66
C VAL A 115 18.00 2.97 -1.22
N HIS A 116 18.51 3.85 -0.35
CA HIS A 116 19.16 5.10 -0.77
C HIS A 116 20.45 4.87 -1.56
N ALA A 117 21.22 3.82 -1.25
CA ALA A 117 22.39 3.43 -2.03
C ALA A 117 22.03 3.09 -3.49
N LYS A 118 20.81 2.61 -3.72
CA LYS A 118 20.22 2.39 -5.07
C LYS A 118 19.57 3.67 -5.65
N LYS A 119 19.65 4.81 -4.93
CA LYS A 119 19.01 6.09 -5.29
C LYS A 119 17.48 6.00 -5.38
N GLY A 120 16.87 5.07 -4.63
CA GLY A 120 15.43 4.96 -4.43
C GLY A 120 14.96 5.77 -3.23
N PHE A 121 13.63 5.90 -3.08
CA PHE A 121 12.96 6.52 -1.95
C PHE A 121 12.12 5.50 -1.21
N MET A 122 11.95 5.68 0.10
CA MET A 122 11.17 4.77 0.92
C MET A 122 10.29 5.52 1.94
N PHE A 123 8.97 5.19 1.95
CA PHE A 123 8.02 5.66 2.96
C PHE A 123 7.70 4.53 3.93
N ALA A 124 7.54 4.85 5.23
CA ALA A 124 7.06 3.90 6.22
C ALA A 124 5.52 3.91 6.25
N GLN A 125 4.85 2.77 6.09
CA GLN A 125 3.41 2.68 6.32
C GLN A 125 3.15 2.44 7.81
N LEU A 126 2.60 3.44 8.51
CA LEU A 126 2.27 3.38 9.93
C LEU A 126 0.92 2.69 10.16
N TRP A 127 0.89 1.74 11.08
CA TRP A 127 -0.20 0.79 11.20
C TRP A 127 -0.59 0.49 12.64
N HIS A 128 -1.91 0.43 12.87
CA HIS A 128 -2.51 -0.15 14.05
C HIS A 128 -3.62 -1.10 13.60
N THR A 129 -3.51 -2.37 13.94
CA THR A 129 -4.42 -3.42 13.45
C THR A 129 -5.84 -3.32 14.00
N GLY A 130 -6.01 -2.62 15.12
CA GLY A 130 -7.30 -2.56 15.79
C GLY A 130 -7.76 -3.96 16.23
N ARG A 131 -9.02 -4.29 15.95
CA ARG A 131 -9.62 -5.61 16.28
C ARG A 131 -9.05 -6.79 15.50
N ALA A 132 -8.32 -6.54 14.41
CA ALA A 132 -7.69 -7.59 13.61
C ALA A 132 -6.40 -8.09 14.28
N SER A 133 -6.51 -8.60 15.52
CA SER A 133 -5.39 -8.97 16.38
C SER A 133 -5.77 -10.08 17.35
N HIS A 134 -4.77 -10.56 18.11
CA HIS A 134 -4.94 -11.58 19.14
C HIS A 134 -4.08 -11.24 20.38
N VAL A 135 -4.56 -11.58 21.58
CA VAL A 135 -3.86 -11.29 22.85
C VAL A 135 -2.45 -11.88 22.93
N SER A 136 -2.19 -13.00 22.25
CA SER A 136 -0.84 -13.59 22.19
C SER A 136 0.15 -12.76 21.36
N VAL A 137 -0.35 -11.84 20.52
CA VAL A 137 0.48 -10.96 19.68
C VAL A 137 0.62 -9.59 20.31
N THR A 138 -0.44 -9.07 20.95
CA THR A 138 -0.38 -7.78 21.67
C THR A 138 0.45 -7.84 22.97
N GLY A 139 0.75 -9.05 23.44
CA GLY A 139 1.49 -9.25 24.68
C GLY A 139 0.60 -9.23 25.93
N GLY A 140 -0.69 -9.51 25.77
CA GLY A 140 -1.67 -9.67 26.85
C GLY A 140 -2.86 -8.73 26.82
N PRO A 141 -2.73 -7.42 26.52
CA PRO A 141 -3.91 -6.54 26.41
C PRO A 141 -4.86 -6.98 25.30
N GLU A 142 -6.17 -6.84 25.55
CA GLU A 142 -7.19 -7.07 24.54
C GLU A 142 -7.00 -6.12 23.35
N PRO A 143 -7.20 -6.61 22.11
CA PRO A 143 -7.29 -5.73 20.95
C PRO A 143 -8.36 -4.66 21.13
N VAL A 144 -8.22 -3.54 20.45
CA VAL A 144 -9.11 -2.40 20.55
C VAL A 144 -9.79 -2.09 19.23
N SER A 145 -10.97 -1.49 19.25
CA SER A 145 -11.68 -1.05 18.06
C SER A 145 -12.52 0.21 18.36
N ALA A 146 -13.18 0.73 17.32
CA ALA A 146 -14.17 1.80 17.50
C ALA A 146 -15.33 1.34 18.38
N SER A 147 -15.80 0.10 18.22
CA SER A 147 -16.89 -0.49 19.00
C SER A 147 -16.71 -1.99 19.13
N VAL A 148 -17.35 -2.58 20.13
CA VAL A 148 -17.38 -4.05 20.32
C VAL A 148 -18.21 -4.70 19.19
N ASN A 149 -17.70 -5.78 18.63
CA ASN A 149 -18.42 -6.55 17.61
C ASN A 149 -18.11 -8.06 17.76
N PRO A 150 -18.96 -8.81 18.48
CA PRO A 150 -18.79 -10.27 18.68
C PRO A 150 -18.81 -11.07 17.37
N ASP A 151 -19.56 -10.64 16.37
CA ASP A 151 -19.63 -11.34 15.08
C ASP A 151 -18.28 -11.38 14.38
N TYR A 152 -17.40 -10.42 14.65
CA TYR A 152 -16.08 -10.35 14.02
C TYR A 152 -15.15 -11.46 14.49
N TRP A 153 -15.03 -11.69 15.81
CA TRP A 153 -14.13 -12.73 16.33
C TRP A 153 -14.74 -14.12 16.34
N ASN A 154 -16.06 -14.24 16.16
CA ASN A 154 -16.76 -15.50 16.00
C ASN A 154 -16.87 -15.93 14.52
N ASP A 155 -16.45 -15.09 13.58
CA ASP A 155 -16.44 -15.42 12.14
C ASP A 155 -15.26 -16.36 11.84
N PRO A 156 -15.48 -17.60 11.38
CA PRO A 156 -14.41 -18.56 11.11
C PRO A 156 -13.50 -18.14 9.95
N ASP A 157 -13.95 -17.23 9.09
CA ASP A 157 -13.17 -16.73 7.97
C ASP A 157 -12.21 -15.58 8.36
N LYS A 158 -12.31 -15.09 9.59
CA LYS A 158 -11.39 -14.07 10.13
C LYS A 158 -10.24 -14.75 10.84
N LEU A 159 -9.05 -14.60 10.29
CA LEU A 159 -7.85 -15.20 10.84
C LEU A 159 -6.79 -14.12 11.06
N THR A 160 -6.00 -14.30 12.12
CA THR A 160 -4.80 -13.52 12.42
C THR A 160 -3.61 -14.44 12.66
N SER A 161 -2.41 -13.98 12.34
CA SER A 161 -1.18 -14.74 12.48
C SER A 161 -0.66 -14.64 13.92
N THR A 162 -0.47 -15.78 14.57
CA THR A 162 0.01 -15.90 15.95
C THR A 162 1.14 -16.92 16.07
N PRO A 163 1.82 -17.01 17.22
CA PRO A 163 2.80 -18.08 17.45
C PRO A 163 2.24 -19.51 17.32
N SER A 164 0.93 -19.68 17.47
CA SER A 164 0.25 -20.96 17.30
C SER A 164 -0.29 -21.20 15.88
N GLY A 165 0.04 -20.32 14.92
CA GLY A 165 -0.45 -20.33 13.56
C GLY A 165 -1.59 -19.34 13.32
N TRP A 166 -2.37 -19.60 12.27
CA TRP A 166 -3.54 -18.79 11.93
C TRP A 166 -4.73 -19.18 12.79
N VAL A 167 -5.20 -18.25 13.61
CA VAL A 167 -6.32 -18.44 14.52
C VAL A 167 -7.31 -17.30 14.41
N GLN A 168 -8.54 -17.48 14.93
CA GLN A 168 -9.51 -16.40 15.03
C GLN A 168 -8.95 -15.24 15.90
N PRO A 169 -9.33 -14.00 15.61
CA PRO A 169 -8.96 -12.84 16.45
C PRO A 169 -9.51 -13.06 17.89
N SER A 170 -8.83 -12.47 18.86
CA SER A 170 -9.37 -12.40 20.21
C SER A 170 -10.60 -11.51 20.28
N PRO A 171 -11.50 -11.70 21.26
CA PRO A 171 -12.42 -10.65 21.67
C PRO A 171 -11.71 -9.31 21.80
N HIS A 172 -12.38 -8.25 21.39
CA HIS A 172 -11.83 -6.90 21.44
C HIS A 172 -12.80 -5.99 22.22
N ARG A 173 -12.24 -4.90 22.74
CA ARG A 173 -12.99 -3.88 23.46
C ARG A 173 -13.07 -2.56 22.68
N GLU A 174 -14.00 -1.74 23.04
CA GLU A 174 -14.10 -0.37 22.57
C GLU A 174 -12.99 0.49 23.20
N LEU A 175 -12.35 1.36 22.39
CA LEU A 175 -11.44 2.38 22.88
C LEU A 175 -12.21 3.43 23.70
N GLN A 176 -11.76 3.71 24.91
CA GLN A 176 -12.27 4.84 25.67
C GLN A 176 -11.77 6.16 25.07
N ILE A 177 -12.58 7.23 25.18
CA ILE A 177 -12.20 8.57 24.64
C ILE A 177 -10.83 9.01 25.17
N ALA A 178 -10.56 8.79 26.44
CA ALA A 178 -9.28 9.16 27.07
C ALA A 178 -8.07 8.41 26.45
N GLU A 179 -8.26 7.23 25.85
CA GLU A 179 -7.21 6.43 25.23
C GLU A 179 -6.90 6.89 23.80
N ILE A 180 -7.86 7.51 23.10
CA ILE A 180 -7.72 7.92 21.70
C ILE A 180 -6.56 8.90 21.52
N ALA A 181 -6.41 9.85 22.44
CA ALA A 181 -5.28 10.78 22.44
C ALA A 181 -3.92 10.04 22.54
N GLY A 182 -3.87 8.91 23.26
CA GLY A 182 -2.71 8.02 23.35
C GLY A 182 -2.38 7.38 22.00
N ILE A 183 -3.39 6.92 21.26
CA ILE A 183 -3.24 6.36 19.91
C ILE A 183 -2.68 7.42 18.94
N VAL A 184 -3.23 8.63 18.95
CA VAL A 184 -2.71 9.76 18.11
C VAL A 184 -1.26 10.07 18.48
N ALA A 185 -0.92 10.07 19.77
CA ALA A 185 0.44 10.27 20.25
C ALA A 185 1.39 9.14 19.78
N ASP A 186 0.94 7.89 19.72
CA ASP A 186 1.74 6.77 19.24
C ASP A 186 2.02 6.87 17.73
N TYR A 187 1.06 7.27 16.91
CA TYR A 187 1.30 7.60 15.50
C TYR A 187 2.34 8.72 15.35
N ARG A 188 2.25 9.77 16.16
CA ARG A 188 3.22 10.86 16.17
C ARG A 188 4.62 10.39 16.55
N LYS A 189 4.76 9.54 17.60
CA LYS A 189 6.05 8.97 18.01
C LYS A 189 6.64 8.07 16.92
N ALA A 190 5.81 7.21 16.31
CA ALA A 190 6.24 6.37 15.19
C ALA A 190 6.69 7.21 13.98
N ALA A 191 6.00 8.32 13.68
CA ALA A 191 6.40 9.26 12.64
C ALA A 191 7.78 9.90 12.94
N VAL A 192 8.07 10.27 14.20
CA VAL A 192 9.41 10.73 14.63
C VAL A 192 10.45 9.64 14.44
N ARG A 193 10.15 8.39 14.84
CA ARG A 193 11.06 7.25 14.69
C ARG A 193 11.31 6.89 13.22
N ALA A 194 10.31 7.03 12.36
CA ALA A 194 10.49 6.88 10.91
C ALA A 194 11.54 7.88 10.37
N LYS A 195 11.49 9.12 10.82
CA LYS A 195 12.48 10.13 10.47
C LYS A 195 13.88 9.78 10.98
N GLN A 196 13.99 9.28 12.21
CA GLN A 196 15.25 8.80 12.78
C GLN A 196 15.80 7.58 12.03
N ALA A 197 14.93 6.69 11.54
CA ALA A 197 15.29 5.53 10.75
C ALA A 197 15.66 5.85 9.29
N GLY A 198 15.58 7.11 8.87
CA GLY A 198 16.02 7.55 7.55
C GLY A 198 15.00 7.34 6.43
N PHE A 199 13.73 7.12 6.74
CA PHE A 199 12.68 7.14 5.70
C PHE A 199 12.57 8.51 5.04
N ASP A 200 12.00 8.56 3.83
CA ASP A 200 11.75 9.80 3.09
C ASP A 200 10.38 10.41 3.37
N GLY A 201 9.50 9.67 4.02
CA GLY A 201 8.16 10.07 4.41
C GLY A 201 7.42 8.94 5.10
N VAL A 202 6.13 9.18 5.38
CA VAL A 202 5.25 8.22 6.05
C VAL A 202 3.90 8.13 5.35
N GLU A 203 3.28 6.95 5.40
CA GLU A 203 1.93 6.72 4.93
C GLU A 203 1.05 6.26 6.09
N LEU A 204 -0.12 6.88 6.28
CA LEU A 204 -1.13 6.38 7.20
C LEU A 204 -1.89 5.22 6.57
N HIS A 205 -1.91 4.07 7.23
CA HIS A 205 -2.77 2.95 6.83
C HIS A 205 -4.20 3.14 7.35
N ALA A 206 -5.08 3.66 6.50
CA ALA A 206 -6.49 3.93 6.80
C ALA A 206 -7.43 3.07 5.92
N ALA A 207 -7.06 1.81 5.69
CA ALA A 207 -7.76 0.89 4.80
C ALA A 207 -7.79 -0.54 5.37
N ASN A 208 -8.41 -1.46 4.63
CA ASN A 208 -8.37 -2.90 4.89
C ASN A 208 -8.93 -3.31 6.25
N GLY A 209 -9.79 -2.51 6.85
CA GLY A 209 -10.45 -2.84 8.10
C GLY A 209 -9.55 -2.82 9.33
N TYR A 210 -8.47 -2.05 9.31
CA TYR A 210 -7.64 -1.78 10.47
C TYR A 210 -8.15 -0.57 11.27
N LEU A 211 -7.51 -0.17 12.34
CA LEU A 211 -8.09 0.72 13.35
C LEU A 211 -8.71 2.00 12.76
N ILE A 212 -7.99 2.72 11.91
CA ILE A 212 -8.50 3.97 11.32
C ILE A 212 -9.74 3.70 10.46
N ASP A 213 -9.73 2.64 9.65
CA ASP A 213 -10.86 2.24 8.82
C ASP A 213 -12.06 1.76 9.67
N GLN A 214 -11.77 1.09 10.82
CA GLN A 214 -12.80 0.69 11.80
C GLN A 214 -13.53 1.90 12.41
N PHE A 215 -12.85 3.04 12.56
CA PHE A 215 -13.50 4.29 13.01
C PHE A 215 -14.28 4.95 11.88
N LEU A 216 -13.78 4.93 10.64
CA LEU A 216 -14.43 5.57 9.50
C LEU A 216 -15.79 4.95 9.16
N GLN A 217 -15.87 3.63 9.08
CA GLN A 217 -17.03 2.94 8.52
C GLN A 217 -18.08 2.59 9.59
N ASN A 218 -19.34 2.95 9.33
CA ASN A 218 -20.44 2.79 10.31
C ASN A 218 -20.83 1.32 10.57
N GLY A 219 -20.40 0.38 9.72
CA GLY A 219 -20.56 -1.06 9.97
C GLY A 219 -19.78 -1.53 11.20
N SER A 220 -18.63 -0.93 11.47
CA SER A 220 -17.75 -1.23 12.61
C SER A 220 -17.81 -0.18 13.73
N ASN A 221 -18.16 1.07 13.43
CA ASN A 221 -18.25 2.16 14.37
C ASN A 221 -19.71 2.40 14.77
N LYS A 222 -20.07 1.99 15.99
CA LYS A 222 -21.41 2.17 16.62
C LYS A 222 -21.38 3.17 17.78
N ARG A 223 -20.29 3.96 17.88
CA ARG A 223 -20.14 4.98 18.92
C ARG A 223 -21.19 6.06 18.80
N THR A 224 -21.55 6.65 19.96
CA THR A 224 -22.49 7.77 20.07
C THR A 224 -21.82 9.05 20.57
N ASP A 225 -20.50 9.02 20.76
CA ASP A 225 -19.69 10.16 21.16
C ASP A 225 -19.13 10.93 19.94
N GLU A 226 -18.20 11.84 20.21
CA GLU A 226 -17.55 12.68 19.20
C GLU A 226 -16.67 11.93 18.15
N TYR A 227 -16.52 10.60 18.27
CA TYR A 227 -15.83 9.74 17.31
C TYR A 227 -16.79 8.78 16.58
N GLY A 228 -18.11 8.95 16.73
CA GLY A 228 -19.13 8.10 16.12
C GLY A 228 -20.35 8.85 15.61
N GLY A 229 -21.31 8.11 15.02
CA GLY A 229 -22.52 8.68 14.45
C GLY A 229 -22.28 9.32 13.08
N SER A 230 -22.15 10.65 13.03
CA SER A 230 -22.00 11.37 11.76
C SER A 230 -20.68 11.05 11.03
N ILE A 231 -20.63 11.31 9.72
CA ILE A 231 -19.41 11.12 8.91
C ILE A 231 -18.25 11.97 9.48
N GLU A 232 -18.54 13.19 9.91
CA GLU A 232 -17.57 14.11 10.49
C GLU A 232 -16.91 13.52 11.73
N ASN A 233 -17.72 13.00 12.65
CA ASN A 233 -17.24 12.38 13.88
C ASN A 233 -16.44 11.12 13.60
N ARG A 234 -16.92 10.25 12.70
CA ARG A 234 -16.22 9.01 12.32
C ARG A 234 -14.87 9.28 11.64
N ALA A 235 -14.73 10.38 10.91
CA ALA A 235 -13.48 10.79 10.28
C ALA A 235 -12.52 11.51 11.24
N LYS A 236 -12.94 11.88 12.44
CA LYS A 236 -12.15 12.69 13.38
C LYS A 236 -10.81 12.07 13.71
N LEU A 237 -10.77 10.78 14.07
CA LEU A 237 -9.51 10.09 14.39
C LEU A 237 -8.52 10.10 13.21
N LEU A 238 -8.99 9.86 11.98
CA LEU A 238 -8.15 9.93 10.79
C LEU A 238 -7.50 11.32 10.66
N LEU A 239 -8.29 12.39 10.82
CA LEU A 239 -7.80 13.76 10.66
C LEU A 239 -6.82 14.17 11.77
N GLU A 240 -7.07 13.76 13.01
CA GLU A 240 -6.15 13.99 14.14
C GLU A 240 -4.81 13.27 13.95
N VAL A 241 -4.83 12.03 13.44
CA VAL A 241 -3.60 11.28 13.13
C VAL A 241 -2.84 11.93 11.96
N VAL A 242 -3.53 12.37 10.91
CA VAL A 242 -2.90 13.07 9.80
C VAL A 242 -2.24 14.36 10.28
N ASP A 243 -2.92 15.15 11.12
CA ASP A 243 -2.36 16.35 11.72
C ASP A 243 -1.09 16.04 12.56
N ALA A 244 -1.16 14.99 13.41
CA ALA A 244 -0.03 14.56 14.21
C ALA A 244 1.18 14.14 13.36
N MET A 245 0.95 13.42 12.24
CA MET A 245 2.02 12.98 11.33
C MET A 245 2.60 14.16 10.54
N THR A 246 1.76 15.07 10.04
CA THR A 246 2.19 16.25 9.29
C THR A 246 2.93 17.24 10.15
N SER A 247 2.61 17.34 11.45
CA SER A 247 3.38 18.16 12.41
C SER A 247 4.85 17.72 12.55
N VAL A 248 5.15 16.45 12.25
CA VAL A 248 6.51 15.88 12.31
C VAL A 248 7.24 16.01 10.97
N TRP A 249 6.54 15.69 9.87
CA TRP A 249 7.16 15.51 8.55
C TRP A 249 7.00 16.71 7.61
N GLY A 250 6.04 17.58 7.87
CA GLY A 250 5.50 18.48 6.84
C GLY A 250 4.51 17.71 5.94
N VAL A 251 3.64 18.47 5.32
CA VAL A 251 2.51 17.91 4.54
C VAL A 251 2.97 17.15 3.29
N ASP A 252 4.04 17.60 2.68
CA ASP A 252 4.61 17.06 1.43
C ASP A 252 5.33 15.70 1.57
N ARG A 253 5.39 15.15 2.80
CA ARG A 253 6.02 13.87 3.13
C ARG A 253 5.06 12.89 3.81
N VAL A 254 3.77 13.19 3.82
CA VAL A 254 2.73 12.34 4.40
C VAL A 254 1.77 11.90 3.31
N GLY A 255 1.59 10.58 3.16
CA GLY A 255 0.55 9.95 2.35
C GLY A 255 -0.54 9.36 3.23
N VAL A 256 -1.73 9.13 2.67
CA VAL A 256 -2.82 8.44 3.34
C VAL A 256 -3.36 7.35 2.42
N ARG A 257 -3.45 6.11 2.91
CA ARG A 257 -4.04 4.99 2.15
C ARG A 257 -5.43 4.69 2.62
N ILE A 258 -6.40 4.72 1.69
CA ILE A 258 -7.81 4.42 1.91
C ILE A 258 -8.29 3.29 1.01
N GLY A 259 -9.35 2.58 1.45
CA GLY A 259 -9.99 1.51 0.68
C GLY A 259 -11.50 1.71 0.61
N PRO A 260 -11.99 2.61 -0.27
CA PRO A 260 -13.40 3.02 -0.25
C PRO A 260 -14.42 1.91 -0.48
N ASP A 261 -14.05 0.86 -1.22
CA ASP A 261 -14.91 -0.33 -1.46
C ASP A 261 -14.38 -1.57 -0.73
N GLY A 262 -13.47 -1.39 0.22
CA GLY A 262 -12.83 -2.47 0.95
C GLY A 262 -13.79 -3.18 1.90
N LYS A 263 -14.04 -4.50 1.67
CA LYS A 263 -14.85 -5.35 2.57
C LYS A 263 -13.98 -6.28 3.43
N TRP A 264 -12.66 -6.12 3.34
CA TRP A 264 -11.74 -6.92 4.14
C TRP A 264 -11.92 -6.64 5.63
N ASN A 265 -11.71 -7.64 6.48
CA ASN A 265 -11.90 -7.53 7.93
C ASN A 265 -13.32 -7.08 8.36
N GLY A 266 -14.35 -7.40 7.57
CA GLY A 266 -15.74 -7.11 7.90
C GLY A 266 -16.11 -5.64 7.80
N MET A 267 -15.46 -4.89 6.91
CA MET A 267 -15.78 -3.49 6.67
C MET A 267 -17.06 -3.33 5.85
N SER A 268 -17.87 -2.35 6.25
CA SER A 268 -19.06 -1.91 5.52
C SER A 268 -19.48 -0.52 5.96
N ASP A 269 -20.00 0.27 5.03
CA ASP A 269 -20.63 1.55 5.33
C ASP A 269 -21.97 1.64 4.61
N SER A 270 -22.94 2.33 5.20
CA SER A 270 -24.27 2.53 4.61
C SER A 270 -24.23 3.49 3.41
N ASP A 271 -23.28 4.42 3.38
CA ASP A 271 -23.01 5.34 2.27
C ASP A 271 -21.50 5.60 2.11
N PRO A 272 -20.76 4.62 1.57
CA PRO A 272 -19.32 4.76 1.38
C PRO A 272 -18.97 5.92 0.44
N LYS A 273 -19.86 6.27 -0.49
CA LYS A 273 -19.65 7.39 -1.41
C LYS A 273 -19.63 8.72 -0.67
N ALA A 274 -20.60 8.98 0.21
CA ALA A 274 -20.63 10.20 1.03
C ALA A 274 -19.42 10.25 1.98
N LEU A 275 -19.12 9.12 2.67
CA LEU A 275 -18.00 9.01 3.59
C LEU A 275 -16.66 9.37 2.91
N PHE A 276 -16.29 8.68 1.84
CA PHE A 276 -14.99 8.87 1.21
C PHE A 276 -14.91 10.16 0.38
N THR A 277 -16.06 10.71 -0.07
CA THR A 277 -16.14 12.09 -0.59
C THR A 277 -15.76 13.09 0.50
N TYR A 278 -16.31 12.95 1.70
CA TYR A 278 -15.99 13.82 2.83
C TYR A 278 -14.52 13.69 3.20
N VAL A 279 -13.99 12.47 3.37
CA VAL A 279 -12.58 12.20 3.68
C VAL A 279 -11.66 12.88 2.65
N ALA A 280 -11.89 12.67 1.35
CA ALA A 280 -11.06 13.26 0.30
C ALA A 280 -11.10 14.80 0.33
N LYS A 281 -12.28 15.40 0.58
CA LYS A 281 -12.42 16.86 0.73
C LYS A 281 -11.64 17.38 1.93
N GLN A 282 -11.68 16.69 3.09
CA GLN A 282 -10.93 17.10 4.27
C GLN A 282 -9.41 16.95 4.05
N LEU A 283 -8.97 15.87 3.41
CA LEU A 283 -7.56 15.64 3.11
C LEU A 283 -6.98 16.68 2.14
N ASN A 284 -7.77 17.28 1.26
CA ASN A 284 -7.33 18.41 0.42
C ASN A 284 -6.78 19.59 1.22
N ARG A 285 -7.27 19.79 2.46
CA ARG A 285 -6.87 20.93 3.31
C ARG A 285 -5.43 20.84 3.78
N PHE A 286 -4.84 19.63 3.77
CA PHE A 286 -3.47 19.40 4.24
C PHE A 286 -2.41 19.63 3.16
N GLY A 287 -2.72 19.39 1.89
CA GLY A 287 -1.71 19.43 0.82
C GLY A 287 -0.73 18.26 0.86
N LEU A 288 -1.24 17.06 1.12
CA LEU A 288 -0.48 15.82 1.32
C LEU A 288 0.38 15.44 0.11
N ALA A 289 1.42 14.64 0.36
CA ALA A 289 2.26 14.04 -0.67
C ALA A 289 1.43 13.27 -1.70
N TYR A 290 0.50 12.45 -1.23
CA TYR A 290 -0.46 11.71 -2.08
C TYR A 290 -1.63 11.15 -1.28
N LEU A 291 -2.69 10.82 -2.00
CA LEU A 291 -3.76 9.91 -1.57
C LEU A 291 -3.58 8.57 -2.28
N HIS A 292 -3.43 7.47 -1.53
CA HIS A 292 -3.28 6.12 -2.03
C HIS A 292 -4.63 5.40 -1.97
N ILE A 293 -5.15 4.99 -3.13
CA ILE A 293 -6.50 4.44 -3.25
C ILE A 293 -6.42 2.98 -3.66
N ILE A 294 -7.10 2.12 -2.90
CA ILE A 294 -7.29 0.72 -3.29
C ILE A 294 -8.49 0.64 -4.22
N GLU A 295 -8.24 0.17 -5.44
CA GLU A 295 -9.27 -0.05 -6.45
C GLU A 295 -10.20 -1.21 -6.07
N PRO A 296 -11.49 -1.19 -6.52
CA PRO A 296 -12.47 -2.23 -6.18
C PRO A 296 -12.16 -3.61 -6.75
N ARG A 297 -11.18 -3.74 -7.63
CA ARG A 297 -10.73 -4.98 -8.27
C ARG A 297 -10.07 -5.98 -7.32
N VAL A 298 -9.78 -5.58 -6.08
CA VAL A 298 -9.14 -6.45 -5.09
C VAL A 298 -9.84 -6.39 -3.74
N LYS A 299 -9.90 -7.56 -3.06
CA LYS A 299 -10.26 -7.69 -1.65
C LYS A 299 -9.07 -8.29 -0.91
N GLY A 300 -8.36 -7.47 -0.11
CA GLY A 300 -7.09 -7.88 0.48
C GLY A 300 -6.09 -8.28 -0.61
N ASN A 301 -5.69 -9.56 -0.64
CA ASN A 301 -4.77 -10.10 -1.65
C ASN A 301 -5.47 -10.87 -2.79
N VAL A 302 -6.80 -10.85 -2.87
CA VAL A 302 -7.58 -11.58 -3.88
C VAL A 302 -8.08 -10.61 -4.95
N VAL A 303 -7.94 -11.00 -6.23
CA VAL A 303 -8.56 -10.28 -7.36
C VAL A 303 -10.03 -10.66 -7.44
N VAL A 304 -10.89 -9.66 -7.62
CA VAL A 304 -12.31 -9.83 -7.89
C VAL A 304 -12.63 -9.38 -9.31
N ALA A 305 -13.79 -9.77 -9.84
CA ALA A 305 -14.21 -9.40 -11.19
C ALA A 305 -14.20 -7.87 -11.36
N GLU A 306 -13.85 -7.39 -12.56
CA GLU A 306 -13.83 -5.96 -12.89
C GLU A 306 -15.18 -5.29 -12.66
N GLY A 307 -15.15 -4.03 -12.25
CA GLY A 307 -16.34 -3.16 -12.19
C GLY A 307 -17.19 -3.30 -10.92
N GLN A 308 -16.69 -3.96 -9.89
CA GLN A 308 -17.41 -4.04 -8.61
C GLN A 308 -16.95 -2.92 -7.66
N GLY A 309 -17.72 -1.86 -7.61
CA GLY A 309 -17.57 -0.77 -6.64
C GLY A 309 -17.64 0.61 -7.27
N PRO A 310 -18.40 1.53 -6.64
CA PRO A 310 -18.66 2.86 -7.22
C PRO A 310 -17.53 3.87 -6.97
N ILE A 311 -16.49 3.53 -6.20
CA ILE A 311 -15.51 4.51 -5.71
C ILE A 311 -14.10 3.99 -5.99
N ALA A 312 -13.46 4.58 -6.94
CA ALA A 312 -12.11 4.30 -7.41
C ALA A 312 -11.34 5.61 -7.60
N ALA A 313 -10.08 5.51 -8.02
CA ALA A 313 -9.24 6.66 -8.31
C ALA A 313 -9.92 7.64 -9.27
N GLU A 314 -10.58 7.17 -10.32
CA GLU A 314 -11.35 7.99 -11.27
C GLU A 314 -12.38 8.89 -10.56
N TYR A 315 -13.20 8.32 -9.67
CA TYR A 315 -14.19 9.10 -8.91
C TYR A 315 -13.53 10.12 -7.99
N LEU A 316 -12.54 9.68 -7.21
CA LEU A 316 -11.87 10.54 -6.24
C LEU A 316 -10.96 11.58 -6.90
N ARG A 317 -10.50 11.36 -8.14
CA ARG A 317 -9.74 12.34 -8.91
C ARG A 317 -10.50 13.66 -9.10
N ALA A 318 -11.80 13.60 -9.28
CA ALA A 318 -12.62 14.81 -9.41
C ALA A 318 -12.67 15.62 -8.09
N ILE A 319 -12.45 14.97 -6.96
CA ILE A 319 -12.59 15.53 -5.60
C ILE A 319 -11.23 15.91 -5.02
N PHE A 320 -10.26 14.98 -5.02
CA PHE A 320 -8.93 15.19 -4.46
C PHE A 320 -8.01 15.89 -5.47
N LYS A 321 -7.40 16.99 -5.05
CA LYS A 321 -6.59 17.86 -5.94
C LYS A 321 -5.09 17.54 -5.93
N GLY A 322 -4.63 16.77 -4.93
CA GLY A 322 -3.23 16.32 -4.81
C GLY A 322 -2.90 15.15 -5.73
N LYS A 323 -1.75 14.52 -5.51
CA LYS A 323 -1.33 13.33 -6.24
C LYS A 323 -2.13 12.10 -5.78
N ILE A 324 -2.51 11.24 -6.74
CA ILE A 324 -3.18 9.97 -6.50
C ILE A 324 -2.24 8.83 -6.87
N VAL A 325 -2.07 7.89 -5.93
CA VAL A 325 -1.50 6.57 -6.16
C VAL A 325 -2.64 5.57 -6.24
N ALA A 326 -2.84 4.91 -7.38
CA ALA A 326 -3.84 3.85 -7.51
C ALA A 326 -3.20 2.48 -7.28
N ALA A 327 -3.86 1.59 -6.54
CA ALA A 327 -3.42 0.23 -6.27
C ALA A 327 -4.57 -0.77 -6.43
N GLY A 328 -4.25 -2.02 -6.74
CA GLY A 328 -5.24 -3.09 -6.76
C GLY A 328 -5.47 -3.69 -8.14
N GLY A 329 -4.81 -4.81 -8.43
CA GLY A 329 -5.07 -5.63 -9.62
C GLY A 329 -4.70 -4.98 -10.95
N PHE A 330 -3.80 -4.01 -10.96
CA PHE A 330 -3.29 -3.44 -12.20
C PHE A 330 -2.37 -4.43 -12.92
N GLU A 331 -2.66 -4.61 -14.21
CA GLU A 331 -1.78 -5.19 -15.21
C GLU A 331 -0.99 -4.08 -15.92
N PRO A 332 0.10 -4.38 -16.65
CA PRO A 332 0.92 -3.35 -17.30
C PRO A 332 0.10 -2.36 -18.14
N ASP A 333 -0.78 -2.84 -19.00
CA ASP A 333 -1.59 -2.01 -19.90
C ASP A 333 -2.65 -1.19 -19.16
N THR A 334 -3.29 -1.75 -18.12
CA THR A 334 -4.27 -1.02 -17.31
C THR A 334 -3.63 0.04 -16.43
N ALA A 335 -2.39 -0.20 -15.99
CA ALA A 335 -1.60 0.79 -15.25
C ALA A 335 -1.20 1.97 -16.15
N GLU A 336 -0.77 1.69 -17.38
CA GLU A 336 -0.50 2.72 -18.39
C GLU A 336 -1.75 3.53 -18.67
N ALA A 337 -2.88 2.86 -18.90
CA ALA A 337 -4.16 3.50 -19.24
C ALA A 337 -4.66 4.45 -18.14
N VAL A 338 -4.62 4.06 -16.86
CA VAL A 338 -5.10 4.90 -15.75
C VAL A 338 -4.27 6.17 -15.57
N VAL A 339 -2.94 6.07 -15.81
CA VAL A 339 -2.03 7.23 -15.76
C VAL A 339 -2.19 8.11 -16.99
N ALA A 340 -2.31 7.52 -18.19
CA ALA A 340 -2.50 8.25 -19.42
C ALA A 340 -3.83 9.04 -19.43
N LYS A 341 -4.89 8.47 -18.87
CA LYS A 341 -6.19 9.11 -18.68
C LYS A 341 -6.16 10.24 -17.64
N GLY A 342 -5.19 10.19 -16.69
CA GLY A 342 -5.06 11.17 -15.61
C GLY A 342 -5.90 10.87 -14.36
N ASP A 343 -6.52 9.69 -14.27
CA ASP A 343 -7.28 9.25 -13.09
C ASP A 343 -6.36 8.97 -11.90
N ALA A 344 -5.12 8.55 -12.17
CA ALA A 344 -4.06 8.44 -11.18
C ALA A 344 -2.75 9.09 -11.68
N ASP A 345 -1.91 9.51 -10.75
CA ASP A 345 -0.57 10.04 -11.02
C ASP A 345 0.49 8.95 -10.99
N LEU A 346 0.31 7.92 -10.15
CA LEU A 346 1.20 6.78 -9.95
C LEU A 346 0.39 5.51 -9.77
N VAL A 347 1.02 4.36 -10.03
CA VAL A 347 0.42 3.04 -9.79
C VAL A 347 1.29 2.22 -8.85
N ALA A 348 0.66 1.71 -7.78
CA ALA A 348 1.32 0.85 -6.81
C ALA A 348 1.03 -0.63 -7.11
N PHE A 349 2.11 -1.37 -7.39
CA PHE A 349 2.07 -2.80 -7.63
C PHE A 349 2.44 -3.57 -6.36
N GLY A 350 1.65 -4.55 -6.01
CA GLY A 350 1.93 -5.45 -4.89
C GLY A 350 2.55 -6.75 -5.36
N ARG A 351 1.70 -7.71 -5.72
CA ARG A 351 2.09 -9.10 -6.03
C ARG A 351 3.17 -9.22 -7.08
N TYR A 352 3.14 -8.38 -8.11
CA TYR A 352 4.18 -8.37 -9.13
C TYR A 352 5.56 -7.97 -8.58
N PHE A 353 5.62 -7.08 -7.58
CA PHE A 353 6.88 -6.80 -6.91
C PHE A 353 7.39 -7.95 -6.03
N VAL A 354 6.51 -8.87 -5.59
CA VAL A 354 6.96 -10.06 -4.85
C VAL A 354 7.86 -10.91 -5.74
N SER A 355 7.38 -11.26 -6.94
CA SER A 355 8.03 -12.20 -7.86
C SER A 355 8.96 -11.55 -8.89
N ASN A 356 8.93 -10.23 -9.02
CA ASN A 356 9.78 -9.48 -9.97
C ASN A 356 10.49 -8.36 -9.22
N PRO A 357 11.69 -8.63 -8.65
CA PRO A 357 12.43 -7.61 -7.91
C PRO A 357 12.81 -6.40 -8.79
N ASP A 358 12.96 -6.61 -10.08
CA ASP A 358 13.28 -5.63 -11.11
C ASP A 358 12.03 -5.14 -11.89
N LEU A 359 10.86 -5.16 -11.26
CA LEU A 359 9.58 -4.86 -11.91
C LEU A 359 9.58 -3.57 -12.76
N PRO A 360 10.11 -2.41 -12.30
CA PRO A 360 10.16 -1.22 -13.13
C PRO A 360 10.87 -1.46 -14.49
N THR A 361 11.99 -2.15 -14.49
CA THR A 361 12.73 -2.50 -15.72
C THR A 361 11.92 -3.43 -16.62
N ARG A 362 11.27 -4.46 -16.03
CA ARG A 362 10.43 -5.37 -16.81
C ARG A 362 9.25 -4.65 -17.47
N LEU A 363 8.59 -3.75 -16.76
CA LEU A 363 7.49 -2.95 -17.30
C LEU A 363 7.97 -1.99 -18.40
N GLU A 364 9.09 -1.29 -18.18
CA GLU A 364 9.66 -0.35 -19.15
C GLU A 364 10.04 -1.02 -20.45
N GLN A 365 10.68 -2.19 -20.35
CA GLN A 365 11.17 -2.96 -21.51
C GLN A 365 10.17 -4.01 -22.03
N ARG A 366 8.96 -4.07 -21.46
CA ARG A 366 7.92 -5.06 -21.78
C ARG A 366 8.41 -6.51 -21.69
N LEU A 367 9.23 -6.80 -20.67
CA LEU A 367 9.76 -8.14 -20.42
C LEU A 367 8.71 -9.01 -19.72
N PRO A 368 8.81 -10.35 -19.84
CA PRO A 368 7.90 -11.26 -19.15
C PRO A 368 7.91 -11.07 -17.63
N LEU A 369 6.74 -11.13 -17.03
CA LEU A 369 6.58 -11.13 -15.58
C LEU A 369 6.57 -12.56 -15.06
N SER A 370 7.28 -12.78 -13.94
CA SER A 370 7.27 -14.07 -13.24
C SER A 370 6.03 -14.18 -12.38
N ASP A 371 5.46 -15.38 -12.31
CA ASP A 371 4.38 -15.70 -11.41
C ASP A 371 4.83 -15.67 -9.93
N TYR A 372 3.90 -15.40 -9.03
CA TYR A 372 4.13 -15.40 -7.58
C TYR A 372 3.50 -16.63 -6.93
N ASP A 373 4.21 -17.22 -5.97
CA ASP A 373 3.67 -18.29 -5.14
C ASP A 373 3.03 -17.71 -3.86
N ARG A 374 1.70 -17.77 -3.77
CA ARG A 374 0.94 -17.26 -2.61
C ARG A 374 1.28 -17.97 -1.31
N ASN A 375 1.68 -19.24 -1.36
CA ASN A 375 2.03 -20.02 -0.18
C ASN A 375 3.27 -19.48 0.53
N THR A 376 4.09 -18.68 -0.17
CA THR A 376 5.32 -18.08 0.36
C THR A 376 5.12 -16.64 0.86
N PHE A 377 3.91 -16.09 0.79
CA PHE A 377 3.69 -14.68 1.18
C PHE A 377 4.02 -14.41 2.64
N TYR A 378 3.68 -15.33 3.52
CA TYR A 378 3.75 -15.17 4.99
C TYR A 378 4.60 -16.26 5.67
N THR A 379 5.56 -16.82 4.96
CA THR A 379 6.60 -17.67 5.56
C THR A 379 7.60 -16.80 6.35
N PHE A 380 8.39 -17.41 7.26
CA PHE A 380 9.32 -16.68 8.10
C PHE A 380 10.77 -16.80 7.62
N ASP A 381 10.99 -17.31 6.41
CA ASP A 381 12.27 -17.63 5.80
C ASP A 381 12.54 -16.84 4.50
N ALA A 382 13.64 -17.16 3.83
CA ALA A 382 14.07 -16.55 2.59
C ALA A 382 13.21 -16.95 1.37
N ARG A 383 12.51 -18.10 1.46
CA ARG A 383 11.75 -18.66 0.35
C ARG A 383 10.57 -17.76 -0.04
N GLY A 384 10.44 -17.48 -1.35
CA GLY A 384 9.42 -16.58 -1.88
C GLY A 384 9.59 -15.12 -1.43
N TYR A 385 10.78 -14.77 -0.92
CA TYR A 385 11.08 -13.46 -0.39
C TYR A 385 12.26 -12.81 -1.13
N ILE A 386 13.43 -13.44 -1.10
CA ILE A 386 14.65 -12.94 -1.76
C ILE A 386 15.16 -13.84 -2.89
N ASP A 387 14.53 -14.96 -3.14
CA ASP A 387 14.95 -16.00 -4.11
C ASP A 387 14.33 -15.84 -5.50
N TYR A 388 13.44 -14.87 -5.72
CA TYR A 388 12.96 -14.55 -7.05
C TYR A 388 14.06 -13.84 -7.87
N PRO A 389 14.39 -14.35 -9.09
CA PRO A 389 15.48 -13.79 -9.89
C PRO A 389 15.07 -12.49 -10.59
N ALA A 390 16.02 -11.57 -10.73
CA ALA A 390 15.91 -10.52 -11.72
C ALA A 390 15.95 -11.12 -13.14
N TYR A 391 15.40 -10.41 -14.11
CA TYR A 391 15.45 -10.85 -15.51
C TYR A 391 16.89 -10.85 -16.03
N MET A 392 17.32 -11.99 -16.57
CA MET A 392 18.58 -12.11 -17.26
C MET A 392 18.31 -12.39 -18.73
N ALA A 393 18.78 -11.50 -19.63
CA ALA A 393 18.68 -11.72 -21.06
C ALA A 393 19.41 -13.02 -21.45
N GLY A 394 18.69 -13.99 -22.04
CA GLY A 394 19.23 -15.28 -22.45
C GLY A 394 19.01 -16.45 -21.49
N ALA A 395 18.48 -16.23 -20.30
CA ALA A 395 17.99 -17.32 -19.45
C ALA A 395 16.59 -17.76 -19.95
N LEU A 396 16.52 -18.88 -20.65
CA LEU A 396 15.26 -19.56 -20.95
C LEU A 396 14.57 -19.86 -19.61
N ALA A 397 13.29 -19.48 -19.50
CA ALA A 397 12.46 -19.87 -18.35
C ALA A 397 12.54 -21.40 -18.21
N VAL A 398 13.13 -21.88 -17.14
CA VAL A 398 13.04 -23.29 -16.76
C VAL A 398 11.61 -23.49 -16.28
N PRO A 399 10.80 -24.35 -16.95
CA PRO A 399 9.47 -24.67 -16.44
C PRO A 399 9.61 -25.27 -15.04
N SER A 400 8.91 -24.72 -14.06
CA SER A 400 8.79 -25.33 -12.74
C SER A 400 8.12 -26.70 -12.89
N ALA A 401 8.83 -27.75 -12.49
CA ALA A 401 8.33 -29.11 -12.39
C ALA A 401 7.34 -29.26 -11.24
#